data_dab17f7f585cc5b786c09772bac6e30a
#
_entry.id   dab17f7f585cc5b786c09772bac6e30a
#
_cell.length_a   1.000
_cell.length_b   1.000
_cell.length_c   1.000
_cell.angle_alpha   90.00
_cell.angle_beta   90.00
_cell.angle_gamma   90.00
#
_symmetry.space_group_name_H-M   'P 1'
#
loop_
_entity.id
_entity.type
_entity.pdbx_description
1 polymer ?
#
loop_
_entity_poly.entity_id
_entity_poly.type
_entity_poly.pdbx_seq_one_letter_code
_entity_poly.pdbx_strand_id
1 'polypeptide(L)'
;MDLTYLLLTGGLSGLVSVLLHSILASAYAAVRPGVAVPALQVSDALLHMLYGTGFALLFWLSWGLAAVVDVPWWVRGLSFGSLCWLSFALPSVVGVALSRGLPVATIAALASRWATTSVIAGLACAWSWERMLR
;
A
#
# COMPACT_ATOMS: atom_id res chain seq x y z
N MET A 1 -14.32 -18.24 5.93
CA MET A 1 -13.32 -17.15 5.93
C MET A 1 -14.02 -15.85 6.26
N ASP A 2 -13.55 -15.13 7.26
CA ASP A 2 -14.18 -13.86 7.67
C ASP A 2 -13.66 -12.72 6.80
N LEU A 3 -14.46 -12.31 5.82
CA LEU A 3 -14.17 -11.18 4.94
C LEU A 3 -13.96 -9.90 5.73
N THR A 4 -14.71 -9.71 6.82
CA THR A 4 -14.61 -8.54 7.69
C THR A 4 -13.20 -8.40 8.28
N TYR A 5 -12.65 -9.50 8.77
CA TYR A 5 -11.29 -9.53 9.30
C TYR A 5 -10.25 -9.14 8.23
N LEU A 6 -10.40 -9.64 7.01
CA LEU A 6 -9.48 -9.31 5.91
C LEU A 6 -9.59 -7.83 5.51
N LEU A 7 -10.81 -7.28 5.42
CA LEU A 7 -11.02 -5.86 5.11
C LEU A 7 -10.44 -4.95 6.18
N LEU A 8 -10.61 -5.29 7.45
CA LEU A 8 -10.00 -4.55 8.57
C LEU A 8 -8.48 -4.62 8.50
N THR A 9 -7.91 -5.78 8.20
CA THR A 9 -6.45 -5.94 8.03
C THR A 9 -5.93 -5.06 6.91
N GLY A 10 -6.63 -5.02 5.76
CA GLY A 10 -6.28 -4.13 4.65
C GLY A 10 -6.35 -2.65 5.04
N GLY A 11 -7.43 -2.22 5.68
CA GLY A 11 -7.59 -0.85 6.16
C GLY A 11 -6.49 -0.43 7.15
N LEU A 12 -6.20 -1.28 8.14
CA LEU A 12 -5.13 -1.05 9.11
C LEU A 12 -3.75 -1.02 8.46
N SER A 13 -3.49 -1.86 7.46
CA SER A 13 -2.22 -1.84 6.72
C SER A 13 -2.00 -0.51 6.00
N GLY A 14 -3.05 0.08 5.45
CA GLY A 14 -3.02 1.43 4.87
C GLY A 14 -2.63 2.49 5.90
N LEU A 15 -3.22 2.45 7.10
CA LEU A 15 -2.88 3.35 8.20
C LEU A 15 -1.42 3.17 8.65
N VAL A 16 -0.97 1.94 8.82
CA VAL A 16 0.43 1.63 9.17
C VAL A 16 1.40 2.20 8.13
N SER A 17 1.07 2.11 6.84
CA SER A 17 1.87 2.67 5.77
C SER A 17 2.02 4.19 5.89
N VAL A 18 0.94 4.92 6.18
CA VAL A 18 0.98 6.39 6.36
C VAL A 18 1.83 6.76 7.56
N LEU A 19 1.67 6.06 8.69
CA LEU A 19 2.47 6.29 9.88
C LEU A 19 3.96 6.04 9.62
N LEU A 20 4.30 4.95 8.93
CA LEU A 20 5.67 4.64 8.56
C LEU A 20 6.28 5.77 7.70
N HIS A 21 5.54 6.26 6.70
CA HIS A 21 6.02 7.38 5.87
C HIS A 21 6.23 8.66 6.69
N SER A 22 5.34 8.95 7.64
CA SER A 22 5.48 10.12 8.51
C SER A 22 6.72 10.02 9.40
N ILE A 23 7.00 8.83 9.94
CA ILE A 23 8.20 8.57 10.74
C ILE A 23 9.46 8.71 9.89
N LEU A 24 9.48 8.12 8.70
CA LEU A 24 10.63 8.20 7.78
C LEU A 24 10.88 9.64 7.32
N ALA A 25 9.84 10.40 7.00
CA ALA A 25 9.95 11.81 6.64
C ALA A 25 10.51 12.65 7.79
N SER A 26 10.05 12.40 9.02
CA SER A 26 10.56 13.08 10.22
C SER A 26 12.01 12.74 10.49
N ALA A 27 12.41 11.47 10.36
CA ALA A 27 13.79 11.03 10.51
C ALA A 27 14.70 11.65 9.43
N TYR A 28 14.23 11.74 8.20
CA TYR A 28 14.98 12.37 7.11
C TYR A 28 15.17 13.86 7.34
N ALA A 29 14.15 14.58 7.81
CA ALA A 29 14.24 16.00 8.14
C ALA A 29 15.20 16.28 9.31
N ALA A 30 15.29 15.36 10.27
CA ALA A 30 16.23 15.47 11.37
C ALA A 30 17.70 15.42 10.91
N VAL A 31 17.97 14.68 9.82
CA VAL A 31 19.33 14.56 9.23
C VAL A 31 19.61 15.68 8.22
N ARG A 32 18.57 16.25 7.59
CA ARG A 32 18.69 17.34 6.62
C ARG A 32 17.92 18.58 7.06
N PRO A 33 18.55 19.51 7.79
CA PRO A 33 17.92 20.77 8.20
C PRO A 33 17.40 21.55 7.00
N GLY A 34 16.17 22.07 7.10
CA GLY A 34 15.51 22.84 6.04
C GLY A 34 14.53 22.05 5.16
N VAL A 35 14.44 20.74 5.36
CA VAL A 35 13.38 19.94 4.74
C VAL A 35 12.10 20.03 5.56
N ALA A 36 11.03 20.55 4.96
CA ALA A 36 9.72 20.59 5.62
C ALA A 36 9.14 19.16 5.71
N VAL A 37 8.73 18.76 6.92
CA VAL A 37 7.96 17.51 7.11
C VAL A 37 6.49 17.83 6.86
N PRO A 38 5.84 17.19 5.86
CA PRO A 38 4.41 17.38 5.68
C PRO A 38 3.66 16.90 6.92
N ALA A 39 2.78 17.73 7.45
CA ALA A 39 1.90 17.30 8.53
C ALA A 39 1.03 16.13 8.07
N LEU A 40 0.87 15.14 8.94
CA LEU A 40 -0.04 14.03 8.70
C LEU A 40 -1.47 14.58 8.60
N GLN A 41 -2.08 14.44 7.43
CA GLN A 41 -3.45 14.85 7.21
C GLN A 41 -4.41 13.68 7.40
N VAL A 42 -5.56 13.93 8.02
CA VAL A 42 -6.62 12.93 8.20
C VAL A 42 -7.09 12.38 6.84
N SER A 43 -7.15 13.25 5.82
CA SER A 43 -7.48 12.84 4.44
C SER A 43 -6.52 11.83 3.87
N ASP A 44 -5.22 11.96 4.15
CA ASP A 44 -4.19 11.01 3.72
C ASP A 44 -4.40 9.64 4.40
N ALA A 45 -4.64 9.64 5.71
CA ALA A 45 -4.91 8.43 6.46
C ALA A 45 -6.15 7.70 5.93
N LEU A 46 -7.25 8.44 5.73
CA LEU A 46 -8.50 7.89 5.18
C LEU A 46 -8.31 7.32 3.77
N LEU A 47 -7.57 8.02 2.91
CA LEU A 47 -7.29 7.56 1.55
C LEU A 47 -6.50 6.25 1.54
N HIS A 48 -5.48 6.14 2.38
CA HIS A 48 -4.66 4.91 2.47
C HIS A 48 -5.44 3.77 3.13
N MET A 49 -6.29 4.04 4.12
CA MET A 49 -7.19 3.05 4.70
C MET A 49 -8.19 2.53 3.66
N LEU A 50 -8.80 3.43 2.89
CA LEU A 50 -9.74 3.07 1.82
C LEU A 50 -9.04 2.23 0.73
N TYR A 51 -7.82 2.64 0.33
CA TYR A 51 -7.01 1.88 -0.61
C TYR A 51 -6.69 0.48 -0.06
N GLY A 52 -6.24 0.37 1.18
CA GLY A 52 -5.93 -0.91 1.82
C GLY A 52 -7.15 -1.83 1.94
N THR A 53 -8.33 -1.26 2.24
CA THR A 53 -9.60 -2.02 2.27
C THR A 53 -9.98 -2.51 0.87
N GLY A 54 -9.91 -1.66 -0.15
CA GLY A 54 -10.15 -2.04 -1.54
C GLY A 54 -9.15 -3.10 -2.03
N PHE A 55 -7.89 -2.96 -1.63
CA PHE A 55 -6.83 -3.94 -1.90
C PHE A 55 -7.16 -5.31 -1.28
N ALA A 56 -7.62 -5.34 -0.03
CA ALA A 56 -8.03 -6.58 0.63
C ALA A 56 -9.21 -7.25 -0.07
N LEU A 57 -10.17 -6.47 -0.57
CA LEU A 57 -11.27 -6.98 -1.36
C LEU A 57 -10.78 -7.60 -2.68
N LEU A 58 -9.87 -6.93 -3.39
CA LEU A 58 -9.25 -7.47 -4.60
C LEU A 58 -8.46 -8.74 -4.31
N PHE A 59 -7.72 -8.76 -3.20
CA PHE A 59 -6.98 -9.95 -2.77
C PHE A 59 -7.93 -11.13 -2.52
N TRP A 60 -9.04 -10.89 -1.85
CA TRP A 60 -10.07 -11.90 -1.60
C TRP A 60 -10.71 -12.42 -2.89
N LEU A 61 -11.06 -11.52 -3.80
CA LEU A 61 -11.67 -11.88 -5.08
C LEU A 61 -10.69 -12.63 -6.01
N SER A 62 -9.41 -12.25 -6.00
CA SER A 62 -8.38 -12.88 -6.82
C SER A 62 -7.93 -14.24 -6.30
N TRP A 63 -8.22 -14.54 -5.03
CA TRP A 63 -7.83 -15.81 -4.43
C TRP A 63 -8.46 -17.02 -5.12
N GLY A 64 -9.68 -16.90 -5.64
CA GLY A 64 -10.32 -17.92 -6.47
C GLY A 64 -9.64 -18.17 -7.82
N LEU A 65 -8.76 -17.24 -8.25
CA LEU A 65 -7.94 -17.35 -9.46
C LEU A 65 -6.51 -17.82 -9.19
N ALA A 66 -6.15 -18.00 -7.91
CA ALA A 66 -4.77 -18.21 -7.49
C ALA A 66 -4.29 -19.64 -7.77
N ALA A 67 -3.71 -19.83 -8.95
CA ALA A 67 -2.81 -20.95 -9.26
C ALA A 67 -1.51 -20.95 -8.39
N VAL A 68 -1.43 -20.09 -7.37
CA VAL A 68 -0.21 -19.83 -6.57
C VAL A 68 -0.35 -20.40 -5.16
N VAL A 69 -1.06 -21.54 -5.03
CA VAL A 69 -1.39 -22.14 -3.72
C VAL A 69 -0.14 -22.62 -2.97
N ASP A 70 0.89 -23.05 -3.68
CA ASP A 70 2.07 -23.72 -3.11
C ASP A 70 3.25 -22.78 -2.79
N VAL A 71 3.09 -21.46 -2.92
CA VAL A 71 4.16 -20.52 -2.57
C VAL A 71 3.98 -19.97 -1.15
N PRO A 72 5.09 -19.62 -0.46
CA PRO A 72 5.04 -19.01 0.85
C PRO A 72 4.18 -17.73 0.85
N TRP A 73 3.49 -17.45 1.96
CA TRP A 73 2.60 -16.30 2.08
C TRP A 73 3.27 -14.96 1.74
N TRP A 74 4.54 -14.78 2.09
CA TRP A 74 5.28 -13.54 1.81
C TRP A 74 5.55 -13.35 0.30
N VAL A 75 5.84 -14.43 -0.44
CA VAL A 75 5.98 -14.36 -1.91
C VAL A 75 4.65 -13.97 -2.53
N ARG A 76 3.57 -14.57 -2.07
CA ARG A 76 2.21 -14.26 -2.51
C ARG A 76 1.85 -12.80 -2.25
N GLY A 77 2.12 -12.32 -1.03
CA GLY A 77 1.87 -10.94 -0.64
C GLY A 77 2.68 -9.93 -1.45
N LEU A 78 3.97 -10.18 -1.65
CA LEU A 78 4.84 -9.35 -2.47
C LEU A 78 4.38 -9.32 -3.94
N SER A 79 4.10 -10.47 -4.52
CA SER A 79 3.67 -10.58 -5.92
C SER A 79 2.36 -9.84 -6.16
N PHE A 80 1.37 -10.06 -5.31
CA PHE A 80 0.08 -9.38 -5.42
C PHE A 80 0.21 -7.87 -5.20
N GLY A 81 0.96 -7.45 -4.17
CA GLY A 81 1.21 -6.05 -3.88
C GLY A 81 1.90 -5.33 -5.05
N SER A 82 2.92 -5.95 -5.63
CA SER A 82 3.64 -5.42 -6.79
C SER A 82 2.75 -5.34 -8.03
N LEU A 83 1.95 -6.35 -8.30
CA LEU A 83 1.02 -6.36 -9.43
C LEU A 83 -0.04 -5.25 -9.30
N CYS A 84 -0.64 -5.10 -8.13
CA CYS A 84 -1.62 -4.04 -7.89
C CYS A 84 -0.99 -2.65 -8.02
N TRP A 85 0.23 -2.47 -7.50
CA TRP A 85 0.95 -1.21 -7.67
C TRP A 85 1.22 -0.89 -9.14
N LEU A 86 1.77 -1.85 -9.90
CA LEU A 86 2.08 -1.67 -11.32
C LEU A 86 0.84 -1.42 -12.17
N SER A 87 -0.26 -2.13 -11.88
CA SER A 87 -1.46 -2.09 -12.72
C SER A 87 -2.40 -0.93 -12.41
N PHE A 88 -2.45 -0.47 -11.16
CA PHE A 88 -3.43 0.54 -10.73
C PHE A 88 -2.78 1.80 -10.16
N ALA A 89 -1.90 1.67 -9.17
CA ALA A 89 -1.38 2.82 -8.47
C ALA A 89 -0.38 3.62 -9.33
N LEU A 90 0.56 2.97 -9.96
CA LEU A 90 1.59 3.63 -10.79
C LEU A 90 0.98 4.37 -11.98
N PRO A 91 0.12 3.78 -12.82
CA PRO A 91 -0.51 4.51 -13.93
C PRO A 91 -1.35 5.69 -13.46
N SER A 92 -2.07 5.56 -12.34
CA SER A 92 -2.86 6.65 -11.78
C SER A 92 -1.99 7.81 -11.30
N VAL A 93 -0.89 7.53 -10.58
CA VAL A 93 0.07 8.54 -10.13
C VAL A 93 0.71 9.25 -11.31
N VAL A 94 1.18 8.50 -12.30
CA VAL A 94 1.81 9.07 -13.50
C VAL A 94 0.81 9.91 -14.30
N GLY A 95 -0.42 9.42 -14.51
CA GLY A 95 -1.45 10.14 -15.23
C GLY A 95 -1.80 11.49 -14.59
N VAL A 96 -2.03 11.51 -13.28
CA VAL A 96 -2.32 12.74 -12.52
C VAL A 96 -1.10 13.68 -12.52
N ALA A 97 0.09 13.13 -12.36
CA ALA A 97 1.33 13.93 -12.32
C ALA A 97 1.62 14.61 -13.66
N LEU A 98 1.46 13.89 -14.76
CA LEU A 98 1.64 14.43 -16.10
C LEU A 98 0.60 15.52 -16.41
N SER A 99 -0.67 15.30 -16.04
CA SER A 99 -1.73 16.29 -16.25
C SER A 99 -1.52 17.59 -15.46
N ARG A 100 -0.80 17.52 -14.34
CA ARG A 100 -0.48 18.66 -13.47
C ARG A 100 0.93 19.24 -13.70
N GLY A 101 1.71 18.68 -14.60
CA GLY A 101 3.09 19.12 -14.87
C GLY A 101 4.03 18.97 -13.67
N LEU A 102 3.84 17.92 -12.84
CA LEU A 102 4.65 17.73 -11.65
C LEU A 102 6.09 17.30 -12.00
N PRO A 103 7.10 17.75 -11.21
CA PRO A 103 8.48 17.32 -11.38
C PRO A 103 8.63 15.80 -11.21
N VAL A 104 9.58 15.22 -11.96
CA VAL A 104 9.88 13.77 -11.91
C VAL A 104 10.19 13.29 -10.48
N ALA A 105 10.90 14.08 -9.69
CA ALA A 105 11.19 13.76 -8.29
C ALA A 105 9.92 13.60 -7.44
N THR A 106 8.91 14.44 -7.68
CA THR A 106 7.60 14.36 -7.00
C THR A 106 6.85 13.10 -7.45
N ILE A 107 6.89 12.78 -8.74
CA ILE A 107 6.28 11.57 -9.29
C ILE A 107 6.91 10.33 -8.65
N ALA A 108 8.25 10.28 -8.60
CA ALA A 108 8.97 9.17 -7.99
C ALA A 108 8.64 9.01 -6.48
N ALA A 109 8.55 10.12 -5.75
CA ALA A 109 8.17 10.10 -4.33
C ALA A 109 6.74 9.58 -4.11
N LEU A 110 5.79 10.03 -4.92
CA LEU A 110 4.41 9.53 -4.87
C LEU A 110 4.31 8.05 -5.26
N ALA A 111 4.99 7.65 -6.33
CA ALA A 111 5.01 6.27 -6.80
C ALA A 111 5.60 5.32 -5.76
N SER A 112 6.71 5.70 -5.11
CA SER A 112 7.34 4.91 -4.05
C SER A 112 6.46 4.81 -2.80
N ARG A 113 5.76 5.89 -2.44
CA ARG A 113 4.79 5.87 -1.33
C ARG A 113 3.69 4.85 -1.56
N TRP A 114 3.08 4.85 -2.74
CA TRP A 114 2.04 3.89 -3.11
C TRP A 114 2.59 2.47 -3.27
N ALA A 115 3.83 2.29 -3.74
CA ALA A 115 4.50 0.98 -3.77
C ALA A 115 4.60 0.37 -2.36
N THR A 116 5.08 1.16 -1.40
CA THR A 116 5.19 0.72 0.00
C THR A 116 3.82 0.34 0.57
N THR A 117 2.79 1.16 0.33
CA THR A 117 1.42 0.87 0.78
C THR A 117 0.91 -0.44 0.19
N SER A 118 1.09 -0.66 -1.11
CA SER A 118 0.64 -1.87 -1.80
C SER A 118 1.36 -3.12 -1.30
N VAL A 119 2.67 -3.03 -1.06
CA VAL A 119 3.47 -4.14 -0.53
C VAL A 119 3.06 -4.49 0.90
N ILE A 120 2.90 -3.49 1.78
CA ILE A 120 2.46 -3.71 3.17
C ILE A 120 1.06 -4.33 3.18
N ALA A 121 0.13 -3.82 2.37
CA ALA A 121 -1.22 -4.38 2.27
C ALA A 121 -1.20 -5.82 1.75
N GLY A 122 -0.38 -6.11 0.72
CA GLY A 122 -0.21 -7.45 0.18
C GLY A 122 0.30 -8.44 1.21
N LEU A 123 1.36 -8.08 1.93
CA LEU A 123 1.93 -8.92 2.99
C LEU A 123 0.93 -9.14 4.14
N ALA A 124 0.24 -8.09 4.59
CA ALA A 124 -0.74 -8.18 5.66
C ALA A 124 -1.92 -9.08 5.27
N CYS A 125 -2.46 -8.92 4.06
CA CYS A 125 -3.56 -9.75 3.56
C CYS A 125 -3.13 -11.21 3.40
N ALA A 126 -1.96 -11.49 2.84
CA ALA A 126 -1.47 -12.85 2.63
C ALA A 126 -1.17 -13.56 3.95
N TRP A 127 -0.58 -12.86 4.91
CA TRP A 127 -0.32 -13.38 6.25
C TRP A 127 -1.61 -13.69 7.01
N SER A 128 -2.59 -12.77 6.96
CA SER A 128 -3.91 -12.97 7.59
C SER A 128 -4.65 -14.15 6.96
N TRP A 129 -4.57 -14.28 5.65
CA TRP A 129 -5.16 -15.39 4.91
C TRP A 129 -4.60 -16.75 5.36
N GLU A 130 -3.28 -16.87 5.44
CA GLU A 130 -2.66 -18.12 5.87
C GLU A 130 -3.04 -18.51 7.29
N ARG A 131 -3.18 -17.53 8.20
CA ARG A 131 -3.62 -17.78 9.57
C ARG A 131 -5.07 -18.24 9.68
N MET A 132 -5.92 -17.78 8.79
CA MET A 132 -7.34 -18.20 8.76
C MET A 132 -7.54 -19.61 8.18
N LEU A 133 -6.56 -20.14 7.45
CA LEU A 133 -6.62 -21.49 6.88
C LEU A 133 -6.05 -22.56 7.82
N ARG A 134 -5.32 -22.17 8.85
CA ARG A 134 -4.77 -23.07 9.89
C ARG A 134 -5.74 -23.21 11.05
#